data_7b2066ba41a173735194674aa8853104
#
_entry.id   7b2066ba41a173735194674aa8853104
#
_cell.length_a   1.000
_cell.length_b   1.000
_cell.length_c   1.000
_cell.angle_alpha   90.00
_cell.angle_beta   90.00
_cell.angle_gamma   90.00
#
_symmetry.space_group_name_H-M   'P 1'
#
loop_
_entity.id
_entity.type
_entity.pdbx_description
1 polymer ?
#
loop_
_entity_poly.entity_id
_entity_poly.type
_entity_poly.pdbx_seq_one_letter_code
_entity_poly.pdbx_strand_id
1 'polypeptide(L)'
;MKRAAFGVQMHSGWGVLVAVSGDANSVEILDRKRIVTADPAMPGAIQPYHFAAGLALPEQEKHLAHCAEVSSRLAAKAMAEVIKELDGRRYRIVGAAVLLASGRSLPPLAKILAAHPLIHTAEGEFFRAAASKACADLQIPVTAIRVRELDEQASAAFGNAASKVQDSVAKLGSSIGPPWTKDHKTASLAALLVLARKR
;
A
#
# COMPACT_ATOMS: atom_id res chain seq x y z
N MET A 1 12.91 -18.87 -9.80
CA MET A 1 12.31 -18.24 -8.61
C MET A 1 10.81 -18.25 -8.78
N LYS A 2 10.06 -18.53 -7.70
CA LYS A 2 8.60 -18.44 -7.70
C LYS A 2 8.18 -16.96 -7.73
N ARG A 3 7.05 -16.66 -8.38
CA ARG A 3 6.51 -15.30 -8.44
C ARG A 3 5.81 -14.95 -7.13
N ALA A 4 6.04 -13.74 -6.65
CA ALA A 4 5.31 -13.14 -5.54
C ALA A 4 4.93 -11.70 -5.87
N ALA A 5 3.94 -11.15 -5.18
CA ALA A 5 3.52 -9.76 -5.32
C ALA A 5 3.26 -9.14 -3.95
N PHE A 6 3.42 -7.82 -3.88
CA PHE A 6 3.02 -7.05 -2.71
C PHE A 6 1.57 -6.56 -2.84
N GLY A 7 0.87 -6.56 -1.71
CA GLY A 7 -0.34 -5.78 -1.51
C GLY A 7 -0.10 -4.78 -0.39
N VAL A 8 -0.46 -3.53 -0.61
CA VAL A 8 -0.16 -2.42 0.29
C VAL A 8 -1.43 -1.63 0.60
N GLN A 9 -1.80 -1.59 1.87
CA GLN A 9 -2.87 -0.74 2.40
C GLN A 9 -2.27 0.31 3.31
N MET A 10 -2.37 1.58 2.91
CA MET A 10 -1.79 2.70 3.67
C MET A 10 -2.82 3.40 4.55
N HIS A 11 -2.34 3.86 5.70
CA HIS A 11 -2.97 4.76 6.66
C HIS A 11 -2.04 5.96 6.93
N SER A 12 -2.47 6.89 7.78
CA SER A 12 -1.63 8.04 8.17
C SER A 12 -0.41 7.56 8.98
N GLY A 13 0.77 7.69 8.39
CA GLY A 13 2.05 7.36 9.01
C GLY A 13 2.41 5.86 9.06
N TRP A 14 1.56 4.96 8.60
CA TRP A 14 1.83 3.53 8.58
C TRP A 14 1.02 2.78 7.51
N GLY A 15 1.31 1.52 7.30
CA GLY A 15 0.55 0.67 6.41
C GLY A 15 0.69 -0.81 6.72
N VAL A 16 -0.13 -1.62 6.06
CA VAL A 16 0.00 -3.06 5.99
C VAL A 16 0.63 -3.44 4.66
N LEU A 17 1.74 -4.16 4.71
CA LEU A 17 2.41 -4.79 3.57
C LEU A 17 2.19 -6.30 3.68
N VAL A 18 1.64 -6.92 2.65
CA VAL A 18 1.52 -8.38 2.55
C VAL A 18 2.25 -8.85 1.29
N ALA A 19 3.08 -9.86 1.43
CA ALA A 19 3.70 -10.56 0.32
C ALA A 19 2.95 -11.88 0.06
N VAL A 20 2.49 -12.06 -1.17
CA VAL A 20 1.66 -13.21 -1.57
C VAL A 20 2.28 -13.93 -2.75
N SER A 21 2.19 -15.25 -2.76
CA SER A 21 2.48 -16.12 -3.91
C SER A 21 1.28 -17.03 -4.18
N GLY A 22 1.27 -17.65 -5.36
CA GLY A 22 0.22 -18.59 -5.75
C GLY A 22 -0.74 -18.06 -6.79
N ASP A 23 -1.91 -18.68 -6.84
CA ASP A 23 -2.97 -18.40 -7.81
C ASP A 23 -4.37 -18.62 -7.17
N ALA A 24 -5.41 -18.67 -8.02
CA ALA A 24 -6.79 -18.88 -7.57
C ALA A 24 -7.04 -20.20 -6.82
N ASN A 25 -6.16 -21.20 -6.96
CA ASN A 25 -6.32 -22.52 -6.32
C ASN A 25 -5.46 -22.68 -5.07
N SER A 26 -4.37 -21.93 -4.97
CA SER A 26 -3.41 -22.05 -3.87
C SER A 26 -2.84 -20.68 -3.51
N VAL A 27 -3.31 -20.10 -2.42
CA VAL A 27 -2.84 -18.81 -1.90
C VAL A 27 -1.85 -19.04 -0.78
N GLU A 28 -0.66 -18.50 -0.92
CA GLU A 28 0.40 -18.55 0.09
C GLU A 28 0.77 -17.15 0.56
N ILE A 29 0.62 -16.87 1.85
CA ILE A 29 1.11 -15.64 2.48
C ILE A 29 2.56 -15.88 2.87
N LEU A 30 3.47 -15.15 2.21
CA LEU A 30 4.91 -15.28 2.42
C LEU A 30 5.40 -14.42 3.57
N ASP A 31 4.83 -13.23 3.70
CA ASP A 31 5.12 -12.27 4.77
C ASP A 31 3.94 -11.30 4.95
N ARG A 32 3.84 -10.73 6.13
CA ARG A 32 2.90 -9.66 6.48
C ARG A 32 3.54 -8.77 7.53
N LYS A 33 3.69 -7.51 7.20
CA LYS A 33 4.32 -6.52 8.09
C LYS A 33 3.45 -5.28 8.25
N ARG A 34 3.44 -4.71 9.44
CA ARG A 34 3.12 -3.31 9.62
C ARG A 34 4.37 -2.51 9.26
N ILE A 35 4.27 -1.65 8.25
CA ILE A 35 5.33 -0.73 7.86
C ILE A 35 5.05 0.66 8.45
N VAL A 36 6.05 1.29 9.06
CA VAL A 36 5.97 2.65 9.57
C VAL A 36 6.57 3.58 8.54
N THR A 37 5.84 4.62 8.17
CA THR A 37 6.21 5.56 7.10
C THR A 37 6.24 7.01 7.55
N ALA A 38 6.02 7.28 8.83
CA ALA A 38 6.22 8.58 9.45
C ALA A 38 7.32 8.48 10.51
N ASP A 39 8.31 9.38 10.46
CA ASP A 39 9.34 9.48 11.48
C ASP A 39 8.75 10.15 12.73
N PRO A 40 8.71 9.48 13.89
CA PRO A 40 8.14 10.06 15.11
C PRO A 40 8.95 11.25 15.64
N ALA A 41 10.22 11.40 15.26
CA ALA A 41 11.05 12.54 15.62
C ALA A 41 10.77 13.80 14.78
N MET A 42 10.04 13.65 13.64
CA MET A 42 9.72 14.76 12.76
C MET A 42 8.36 15.35 13.13
N PRO A 43 8.27 16.63 13.51
CA PRO A 43 7.01 17.31 13.78
C PRO A 43 6.06 17.21 12.58
N GLY A 44 4.80 16.85 12.83
CA GLY A 44 3.78 16.75 11.79
C GLY A 44 3.89 15.55 10.84
N ALA A 45 4.87 14.65 11.00
CA ALA A 45 5.10 13.53 10.06
C ALA A 45 3.90 12.60 9.89
N ILE A 46 3.06 12.42 10.91
CA ILE A 46 1.84 11.58 10.85
C ILE A 46 0.70 12.32 10.12
N GLN A 47 0.66 13.63 10.22
CA GLN A 47 -0.36 14.49 9.61
C GLN A 47 0.28 15.71 8.93
N PRO A 48 1.04 15.50 7.83
CA PRO A 48 1.87 16.54 7.22
C PRO A 48 1.06 17.73 6.69
N TYR A 49 -0.15 17.52 6.17
CA TYR A 49 -1.00 18.63 5.69
C TYR A 49 -1.64 19.40 6.82
N HIS A 50 -2.05 18.73 7.91
CA HIS A 50 -2.55 19.45 9.10
C HIS A 50 -1.46 20.32 9.72
N PHE A 51 -0.25 19.80 9.81
CA PHE A 51 0.89 20.58 10.31
C PHE A 51 1.21 21.75 9.37
N ALA A 52 1.26 21.50 8.06
CA ALA A 52 1.55 22.51 7.06
C ALA A 52 0.53 23.65 7.05
N ALA A 53 -0.75 23.39 7.37
CA ALA A 53 -1.78 24.42 7.42
C ALA A 53 -1.48 25.55 8.44
N GLY A 54 -0.63 25.28 9.43
CA GLY A 54 -0.16 26.28 10.41
C GLY A 54 1.11 27.05 10.01
N LEU A 55 1.69 26.76 8.83
CA LEU A 55 2.94 27.37 8.37
C LEU A 55 2.70 28.46 7.32
N ALA A 56 3.72 29.30 7.06
CA ALA A 56 3.73 30.21 5.92
C ALA A 56 3.96 29.45 4.60
N LEU A 57 3.55 30.03 3.46
CA LEU A 57 3.56 29.34 2.15
C LEU A 57 4.87 28.65 1.77
N PRO A 58 6.06 29.26 1.84
CA PRO A 58 7.31 28.57 1.47
C PRO A 58 7.61 27.37 2.39
N GLU A 59 7.30 27.50 3.67
CA GLU A 59 7.50 26.42 4.64
C GLU A 59 6.54 25.28 4.46
N GLN A 60 5.29 25.53 4.01
CA GLN A 60 4.31 24.50 3.72
C GLN A 60 4.84 23.50 2.70
N GLU A 61 5.27 23.98 1.55
CA GLU A 61 5.78 23.15 0.47
C GLU A 61 7.05 22.39 0.88
N LYS A 62 7.98 23.09 1.53
CA LYS A 62 9.23 22.50 2.02
C LYS A 62 8.97 21.39 3.03
N HIS A 63 8.06 21.62 3.97
CA HIS A 63 7.68 20.61 4.97
C HIS A 63 7.06 19.37 4.31
N LEU A 64 6.09 19.56 3.41
CA LEU A 64 5.43 18.47 2.71
C LEU A 64 6.42 17.66 1.85
N ALA A 65 7.31 18.33 1.13
CA ALA A 65 8.34 17.68 0.33
C ALA A 65 9.28 16.84 1.20
N HIS A 66 9.73 17.37 2.34
CA HIS A 66 10.60 16.66 3.27
C HIS A 66 9.89 15.45 3.89
N CYS A 67 8.64 15.60 4.33
CA CYS A 67 7.83 14.48 4.82
C CYS A 67 7.66 13.40 3.74
N ALA A 68 7.43 13.78 2.48
CA ALA A 68 7.25 12.83 1.38
C ALA A 68 8.52 12.02 1.10
N GLU A 69 9.69 12.67 1.13
CA GLU A 69 10.98 12.00 0.97
C GLU A 69 11.23 10.99 2.10
N VAL A 70 11.03 11.41 3.35
CA VAL A 70 11.23 10.54 4.51
C VAL A 70 10.25 9.36 4.49
N SER A 71 8.97 9.62 4.20
CA SER A 71 7.95 8.56 4.12
C SER A 71 8.26 7.54 3.04
N SER A 72 8.67 8.00 1.85
CA SER A 72 9.07 7.11 0.74
C SER A 72 10.29 6.28 1.10
N ARG A 73 11.31 6.87 1.72
CA ARG A 73 12.53 6.18 2.15
C ARG A 73 12.23 5.11 3.20
N LEU A 74 11.38 5.40 4.19
CA LEU A 74 10.98 4.44 5.22
C LEU A 74 10.19 3.28 4.62
N ALA A 75 9.26 3.55 3.71
CA ALA A 75 8.53 2.52 2.98
C ALA A 75 9.47 1.64 2.13
N ALA A 76 10.40 2.25 1.39
CA ALA A 76 11.37 1.53 0.56
C ALA A 76 12.27 0.64 1.42
N LYS A 77 12.76 1.12 2.56
CA LYS A 77 13.55 0.32 3.50
C LYS A 77 12.79 -0.92 3.95
N ALA A 78 11.54 -0.76 4.42
CA ALA A 78 10.72 -1.86 4.89
C ALA A 78 10.44 -2.90 3.77
N MET A 79 10.15 -2.44 2.55
CA MET A 79 9.93 -3.31 1.40
C MET A 79 11.22 -4.05 0.98
N ALA A 80 12.38 -3.38 0.99
CA ALA A 80 13.66 -3.97 0.66
C ALA A 80 14.06 -5.09 1.63
N GLU A 81 13.76 -4.94 2.92
CA GLU A 81 13.96 -5.99 3.92
C GLU A 81 13.16 -7.26 3.56
N VAL A 82 11.87 -7.10 3.21
CA VAL A 82 11.01 -8.22 2.80
C VAL A 82 11.53 -8.86 1.51
N ILE A 83 11.93 -8.05 0.51
CA ILE A 83 12.49 -8.57 -0.74
C ILE A 83 13.71 -9.43 -0.46
N LYS A 84 14.65 -8.96 0.37
CA LYS A 84 15.86 -9.70 0.74
C LYS A 84 15.54 -11.05 1.38
N GLU A 85 14.58 -11.09 2.31
CA GLU A 85 14.12 -12.33 2.95
C GLU A 85 13.50 -13.30 1.93
N LEU A 86 12.68 -12.78 1.01
CA LEU A 86 12.01 -13.59 -0.02
C LEU A 86 12.98 -14.10 -1.10
N ASP A 87 13.98 -13.32 -1.48
CA ASP A 87 15.04 -13.76 -2.40
C ASP A 87 15.80 -14.96 -1.84
N GLY A 88 16.11 -14.94 -0.54
CA GLY A 88 16.73 -16.08 0.16
C GLY A 88 15.86 -17.35 0.12
N ARG A 89 14.53 -17.19 0.04
CA ARG A 89 13.53 -18.26 -0.08
C ARG A 89 13.18 -18.59 -1.55
N ARG A 90 13.90 -18.04 -2.52
CA ARG A 90 13.70 -18.21 -3.97
C ARG A 90 12.36 -17.68 -4.50
N TYR A 91 11.82 -16.62 -3.89
CA TYR A 91 10.70 -15.84 -4.43
C TYR A 91 11.21 -14.54 -5.04
N ARG A 92 10.54 -14.08 -6.10
CA ARG A 92 10.78 -12.78 -6.73
C ARG A 92 9.52 -11.95 -6.74
N ILE A 93 9.59 -10.73 -6.22
CA ILE A 93 8.49 -9.77 -6.33
C ILE A 93 8.40 -9.30 -7.79
N VAL A 94 7.23 -9.52 -8.40
CA VAL A 94 6.96 -9.18 -9.81
C VAL A 94 6.10 -7.93 -9.98
N GLY A 95 5.56 -7.40 -8.89
CA GLY A 95 4.74 -6.20 -8.86
C GLY A 95 4.15 -5.95 -7.49
N ALA A 96 3.55 -4.79 -7.33
CA ALA A 96 2.84 -4.38 -6.13
C ALA A 96 1.46 -3.80 -6.47
N ALA A 97 0.45 -4.11 -5.67
CA ALA A 97 -0.82 -3.40 -5.65
C ALA A 97 -0.82 -2.38 -4.52
N VAL A 98 -1.03 -1.10 -4.82
CA VAL A 98 -1.27 -0.05 -3.83
C VAL A 98 -2.76 0.28 -3.83
N LEU A 99 -3.39 0.10 -2.67
CA LEU A 99 -4.83 0.31 -2.51
C LEU A 99 -5.15 1.80 -2.36
N LEU A 100 -6.05 2.28 -3.22
CA LEU A 100 -6.53 3.65 -3.24
C LEU A 100 -7.89 3.76 -2.54
N ALA A 101 -8.16 4.92 -1.92
CA ALA A 101 -9.50 5.26 -1.43
C ALA A 101 -10.40 5.72 -2.59
N SER A 102 -10.50 7.04 -2.82
CA SER A 102 -11.34 7.61 -3.87
C SER A 102 -10.66 7.66 -5.23
N GLY A 103 -9.33 7.81 -5.26
CA GLY A 103 -8.55 8.05 -6.47
C GLY A 103 -8.92 9.37 -7.19
N ARG A 104 -9.47 10.35 -6.46
CA ARG A 104 -9.75 11.68 -6.99
C ARG A 104 -8.47 12.50 -7.02
N SER A 105 -8.27 13.28 -8.09
CA SER A 105 -7.19 14.25 -8.15
C SER A 105 -7.40 15.34 -7.10
N LEU A 106 -6.32 15.73 -6.44
CA LEU A 106 -6.32 16.81 -5.46
C LEU A 106 -6.25 18.16 -6.17
N PRO A 107 -6.93 19.19 -5.66
CA PRO A 107 -6.80 20.56 -6.14
C PRO A 107 -5.43 21.13 -5.70
N PRO A 108 -5.05 22.36 -6.15
CA PRO A 108 -3.83 23.03 -5.70
C PRO A 108 -3.73 23.14 -4.17
N LEU A 109 -2.48 23.14 -3.65
CA LEU A 109 -2.16 23.11 -2.22
C LEU A 109 -2.96 24.14 -1.39
N ALA A 110 -3.03 25.39 -1.87
CA ALA A 110 -3.77 26.44 -1.17
C ALA A 110 -5.26 26.10 -0.94
N LYS A 111 -5.90 25.41 -1.91
CA LYS A 111 -7.29 24.95 -1.75
C LYS A 111 -7.41 23.77 -0.80
N ILE A 112 -6.40 22.89 -0.80
CA ILE A 112 -6.34 21.75 0.14
C ILE A 112 -6.27 22.31 1.56
N LEU A 113 -5.33 23.19 1.84
CA LEU A 113 -5.09 23.73 3.19
C LEU A 113 -6.22 24.64 3.70
N ALA A 114 -7.03 25.20 2.81
CA ALA A 114 -8.20 26.01 3.17
C ALA A 114 -9.44 25.17 3.55
N ALA A 115 -9.43 23.85 3.36
CA ALA A 115 -10.61 23.01 3.56
C ALA A 115 -10.28 21.71 4.30
N HIS A 116 -10.69 21.60 5.56
CA HIS A 116 -10.39 20.45 6.42
C HIS A 116 -10.72 19.06 5.78
N PRO A 117 -11.84 18.85 5.06
CA PRO A 117 -12.09 17.59 4.37
C PRO A 117 -11.07 17.27 3.26
N LEU A 118 -10.52 18.30 2.61
CA LEU A 118 -9.48 18.13 1.59
C LEU A 118 -8.14 17.79 2.23
N ILE A 119 -7.83 18.33 3.40
CA ILE A 119 -6.64 17.95 4.18
C ILE A 119 -6.66 16.44 4.47
N HIS A 120 -7.76 15.90 5.00
CA HIS A 120 -7.88 14.45 5.25
C HIS A 120 -7.72 13.61 3.98
N THR A 121 -8.26 14.07 2.86
CA THR A 121 -8.10 13.39 1.58
C THR A 121 -6.63 13.40 1.15
N ALA A 122 -5.97 14.55 1.26
CA ALA A 122 -4.58 14.74 0.89
C ALA A 122 -3.64 13.91 1.78
N GLU A 123 -3.89 13.83 3.09
CA GLU A 123 -3.15 12.95 4.02
C GLU A 123 -3.16 11.49 3.56
N GLY A 124 -4.34 10.99 3.19
CA GLY A 124 -4.45 9.62 2.70
C GLY A 124 -3.71 9.39 1.39
N GLU A 125 -3.83 10.29 0.42
CA GLU A 125 -3.13 10.18 -0.87
C GLU A 125 -1.62 10.36 -0.70
N PHE A 126 -1.16 11.18 0.25
CA PHE A 126 0.24 11.39 0.57
C PHE A 126 0.96 10.08 0.88
N PHE A 127 0.45 9.27 1.81
CA PHE A 127 1.10 8.02 2.20
C PHE A 127 0.98 6.94 1.11
N ARG A 128 -0.07 6.95 0.29
CA ARG A 128 -0.18 6.08 -0.89
C ARG A 128 0.84 6.44 -1.97
N ALA A 129 1.04 7.74 -2.20
CA ALA A 129 2.06 8.22 -3.12
C ALA A 129 3.47 7.84 -2.64
N ALA A 130 3.75 7.96 -1.33
CA ALA A 130 5.02 7.53 -0.74
C ALA A 130 5.28 6.03 -0.94
N ALA A 131 4.27 5.18 -0.72
CA ALA A 131 4.37 3.74 -0.97
C ALA A 131 4.60 3.42 -2.46
N SER A 132 3.89 4.12 -3.36
CA SER A 132 4.05 3.96 -4.81
C SER A 132 5.45 4.38 -5.27
N LYS A 133 5.97 5.50 -4.74
CA LYS A 133 7.34 5.96 -5.03
C LYS A 133 8.36 4.95 -4.50
N ALA A 134 8.19 4.42 -3.30
CA ALA A 134 9.05 3.38 -2.75
C ALA A 134 9.13 2.15 -3.65
N CYS A 135 7.99 1.70 -4.20
CA CYS A 135 7.98 0.62 -5.18
C CYS A 135 8.75 1.00 -6.45
N ALA A 136 8.57 2.22 -6.97
CA ALA A 136 9.28 2.70 -8.16
C ALA A 136 10.80 2.76 -7.93
N ASP A 137 11.24 3.26 -6.78
CA ASP A 137 12.66 3.31 -6.40
C ASP A 137 13.28 1.91 -6.30
N LEU A 138 12.49 0.89 -5.95
CA LEU A 138 12.86 -0.52 -5.93
C LEU A 138 12.62 -1.24 -7.28
N GLN A 139 12.26 -0.52 -8.33
CA GLN A 139 11.95 -1.04 -9.66
C GLN A 139 10.82 -2.08 -9.67
N ILE A 140 9.86 -1.96 -8.74
CA ILE A 140 8.67 -2.81 -8.65
C ILE A 140 7.52 -2.14 -9.41
N PRO A 141 6.96 -2.75 -10.46
CA PRO A 141 5.77 -2.23 -11.15
C PRO A 141 4.58 -2.09 -10.20
N VAL A 142 3.94 -0.92 -10.20
CA VAL A 142 2.79 -0.62 -9.34
C VAL A 142 1.49 -0.72 -10.11
N THR A 143 0.51 -1.38 -9.51
CA THR A 143 -0.89 -1.36 -9.89
C THR A 143 -1.69 -0.63 -8.82
N ALA A 144 -2.28 0.51 -9.16
CA ALA A 144 -3.21 1.22 -8.29
C ALA A 144 -4.61 0.59 -8.40
N ILE A 145 -5.19 0.19 -7.27
CA ILE A 145 -6.51 -0.45 -7.21
C ILE A 145 -7.38 0.29 -6.20
N ARG A 146 -8.54 0.79 -6.63
CA ARG A 146 -9.51 1.38 -5.69
C ARG A 146 -10.17 0.27 -4.89
N VAL A 147 -10.21 0.44 -3.55
CA VAL A 147 -10.80 -0.56 -2.65
C VAL A 147 -12.22 -0.96 -3.07
N ARG A 148 -13.03 -0.01 -3.52
CA ARG A 148 -14.41 -0.26 -3.99
C ARG A 148 -14.51 -1.09 -5.27
N GLU A 149 -13.43 -1.19 -6.04
CA GLU A 149 -13.38 -1.93 -7.31
C GLU A 149 -12.75 -3.32 -7.15
N LEU A 150 -12.29 -3.64 -5.94
CA LEU A 150 -11.52 -4.85 -5.69
C LEU A 150 -12.30 -6.13 -6.00
N ASP A 151 -13.57 -6.19 -5.59
CA ASP A 151 -14.43 -7.35 -5.82
C ASP A 151 -14.78 -7.53 -7.30
N GLU A 152 -15.03 -6.43 -8.01
CA GLU A 152 -15.26 -6.43 -9.46
C GLU A 152 -14.00 -6.91 -10.20
N GLN A 153 -12.81 -6.38 -9.84
CA GLN A 153 -11.55 -6.79 -10.45
C GLN A 153 -11.22 -8.26 -10.12
N ALA A 154 -11.55 -8.74 -8.91
CA ALA A 154 -11.40 -10.15 -8.56
C ALA A 154 -12.32 -11.05 -9.40
N SER A 155 -13.57 -10.63 -9.60
CA SER A 155 -14.52 -11.35 -10.46
C SER A 155 -14.04 -11.41 -11.91
N ALA A 156 -13.52 -10.31 -12.43
CA ALA A 156 -12.96 -10.25 -13.78
C ALA A 156 -11.69 -11.11 -13.93
N ALA A 157 -10.82 -11.15 -12.92
CA ALA A 157 -9.55 -11.87 -12.98
C ALA A 157 -9.69 -13.38 -12.74
N PHE A 158 -10.59 -13.79 -11.84
CA PHE A 158 -10.71 -15.17 -11.37
C PHE A 158 -11.99 -15.87 -11.83
N GLY A 159 -12.95 -15.14 -12.45
CA GLY A 159 -14.21 -15.70 -12.94
C GLY A 159 -14.96 -16.45 -11.83
N ASN A 160 -15.39 -17.67 -12.10
CA ASN A 160 -16.13 -18.51 -11.14
C ASN A 160 -15.32 -18.87 -9.87
N ALA A 161 -14.00 -18.69 -9.88
CA ALA A 161 -13.14 -18.95 -8.73
C ALA A 161 -13.05 -17.74 -7.77
N ALA A 162 -13.58 -16.57 -8.10
CA ALA A 162 -13.42 -15.35 -7.33
C ALA A 162 -13.89 -15.48 -5.87
N SER A 163 -15.09 -16.02 -5.65
CA SER A 163 -15.62 -16.26 -4.30
C SER A 163 -14.75 -17.23 -3.50
N LYS A 164 -14.28 -18.31 -4.15
CA LYS A 164 -13.37 -19.28 -3.51
C LYS A 164 -12.05 -18.63 -3.10
N VAL A 165 -11.49 -17.73 -3.92
CA VAL A 165 -10.26 -16.98 -3.61
C VAL A 165 -10.48 -16.07 -2.40
N GLN A 166 -11.58 -15.31 -2.38
CA GLN A 166 -11.93 -14.42 -1.27
C GLN A 166 -12.12 -15.21 0.04
N ASP A 167 -12.84 -16.33 -0.01
CA ASP A 167 -13.03 -17.23 1.14
C ASP A 167 -11.70 -17.82 1.62
N SER A 168 -10.84 -18.24 0.70
CA SER A 168 -9.51 -18.75 1.03
C SER A 168 -8.68 -17.69 1.75
N VAL A 169 -8.62 -16.48 1.21
CA VAL A 169 -7.94 -15.35 1.86
C VAL A 169 -8.53 -15.05 3.24
N ALA A 170 -9.87 -15.05 3.36
CA ALA A 170 -10.52 -14.79 4.64
C ALA A 170 -10.15 -15.84 5.73
N LYS A 171 -10.05 -17.11 5.34
CA LYS A 171 -9.76 -18.24 6.23
C LYS A 171 -8.29 -18.40 6.61
N LEU A 172 -7.35 -17.79 5.86
CA LEU A 172 -5.91 -17.91 6.16
C LEU A 172 -5.56 -17.49 7.59
N GLY A 173 -6.30 -16.56 8.19
CA GLY A 173 -6.07 -16.13 9.57
C GLY A 173 -6.07 -17.26 10.60
N SER A 174 -6.83 -18.33 10.38
CA SER A 174 -6.87 -19.48 11.28
C SER A 174 -5.58 -20.30 11.25
N SER A 175 -4.86 -20.31 10.14
CA SER A 175 -3.60 -21.05 9.96
C SER A 175 -2.35 -20.22 10.26
N ILE A 176 -2.38 -18.91 9.95
CA ILE A 176 -1.22 -18.02 10.11
C ILE A 176 -1.27 -17.20 11.42
N GLY A 177 -2.38 -17.26 12.16
CA GLY A 177 -2.59 -16.57 13.43
C GLY A 177 -2.84 -15.06 13.30
N PRO A 178 -3.04 -14.33 14.42
CA PRO A 178 -3.21 -12.88 14.44
C PRO A 178 -1.88 -12.13 14.19
N PRO A 179 -1.97 -10.86 13.68
CA PRO A 179 -3.16 -10.17 13.21
C PRO A 179 -3.54 -10.60 11.79
N TRP A 180 -4.84 -10.82 11.53
CA TRP A 180 -5.39 -11.03 10.19
C TRP A 180 -6.64 -10.18 10.02
N THR A 181 -6.41 -8.88 9.88
CA THR A 181 -7.44 -7.84 9.82
C THR A 181 -8.03 -7.70 8.41
N LYS A 182 -9.03 -6.83 8.26
CA LYS A 182 -9.57 -6.46 6.95
C LYS A 182 -8.45 -5.98 6.00
N ASP A 183 -7.50 -5.16 6.50
CA ASP A 183 -6.43 -4.62 5.68
C ASP A 183 -5.51 -5.71 5.11
N HIS A 184 -5.18 -6.73 5.91
CA HIS A 184 -4.40 -7.88 5.45
C HIS A 184 -5.14 -8.63 4.34
N LYS A 185 -6.44 -8.87 4.50
CA LYS A 185 -7.26 -9.58 3.51
C LYS A 185 -7.37 -8.79 2.21
N THR A 186 -7.65 -7.49 2.32
CA THR A 186 -7.76 -6.58 1.17
C THR A 186 -6.44 -6.48 0.42
N ALA A 187 -5.31 -6.30 1.14
CA ALA A 187 -3.98 -6.26 0.56
C ALA A 187 -3.62 -7.59 -0.12
N SER A 188 -3.95 -8.74 0.50
CA SER A 188 -3.69 -10.05 -0.09
C SER A 188 -4.45 -10.27 -1.39
N LEU A 189 -5.74 -9.91 -1.43
CA LEU A 189 -6.54 -10.02 -2.63
C LEU A 189 -6.00 -9.12 -3.75
N ALA A 190 -5.57 -7.90 -3.42
CA ALA A 190 -4.94 -6.99 -4.37
C ALA A 190 -3.61 -7.54 -4.92
N ALA A 191 -2.78 -8.17 -4.09
CA ALA A 191 -1.55 -8.84 -4.53
C ALA A 191 -1.83 -10.00 -5.49
N LEU A 192 -2.87 -10.80 -5.22
CA LEU A 192 -3.30 -11.88 -6.12
C LEU A 192 -3.75 -11.36 -7.49
N LEU A 193 -4.40 -10.18 -7.55
CA LEU A 193 -4.73 -9.54 -8.83
C LEU A 193 -3.50 -9.17 -9.64
N VAL A 194 -2.41 -8.74 -8.98
CA VAL A 194 -1.12 -8.49 -9.67
C VAL A 194 -0.55 -9.79 -10.23
N LEU A 195 -0.63 -10.90 -9.48
CA LEU A 195 -0.14 -12.21 -9.92
C LEU A 195 -0.95 -12.80 -11.08
N ALA A 196 -2.28 -12.54 -11.11
CA ALA A 196 -3.19 -13.03 -12.14
C ALA A 196 -3.00 -12.35 -13.50
N ARG A 197 -2.42 -11.14 -13.54
CA ARG A 197 -2.14 -10.44 -14.80
C ARG A 197 -1.09 -11.22 -15.59
N LYS A 198 -1.49 -11.69 -16.80
CA LYS A 198 -0.54 -12.23 -17.77
C LYS A 198 0.35 -11.06 -18.25
N ARG A 199 1.64 -11.26 -18.30
CA ARG A 199 2.57 -10.36 -18.99
C ARG A 199 2.45 -10.56 -20.49
#